data_e3c601f6f3a29c9ab6366cec2e5cf811
#
_entry.id   e3c601f6f3a29c9ab6366cec2e5cf811
#
_cell.length_a   1.000
_cell.length_b   1.000
_cell.length_c   1.000
_cell.angle_alpha   90.00
_cell.angle_beta   90.00
_cell.angle_gamma   90.00
#
_symmetry.space_group_name_H-M   'P 1'
#
loop_
_entity.id
_entity.type
_entity.pdbx_description
1 polymer ?
#
loop_
_entity_poly.entity_id
_entity_poly.type
_entity_poly.pdbx_seq_one_letter_code
_entity_poly.pdbx_strand_id
1 'polypeptide(L)'
;MTLHGKQIPRNSFNFISRICEQKEPIISHSLIPYFRKHGCDKLMELGFFSQIENSKTFSNQDGDDVLVHFNNDNFGYYQNQVWHQIDRNSIKQYRLNIKLLILVIARDLEIFSDSEEIVKNHFWKIGSLTAKIPIFFARRIYHSDIFNRIDQSLSNRSGINRGLILTTSKKVQNGFSFAENHKLISINDLLSFDNKNFHIDKKIINSSLGISNAKSGFS
;
A
#
# COMPACT_ATOMS: atom_id res chain seq x y z
N MET A 1 22.14 6.20 -5.67
CA MET A 1 21.33 6.75 -4.56
C MET A 1 20.98 5.60 -3.63
N THR A 2 21.74 5.42 -2.58
CA THR A 2 21.60 4.28 -1.66
C THR A 2 20.47 4.58 -0.67
N LEU A 3 19.36 3.87 -0.80
CA LEU A 3 18.22 3.92 0.13
C LEU A 3 18.54 3.18 1.45
N HIS A 4 19.70 3.45 2.05
CA HIS A 4 20.07 2.86 3.32
C HIS A 4 19.14 3.40 4.41
N GLY A 5 18.41 2.49 5.08
CA GLY A 5 17.81 2.76 6.39
C GLY A 5 16.42 3.42 6.42
N LYS A 6 15.59 3.31 5.37
CA LYS A 6 14.18 3.75 5.48
C LYS A 6 13.40 2.75 6.33
N GLN A 7 13.38 3.02 7.61
CA GLN A 7 12.64 2.20 8.59
C GLN A 7 11.25 2.79 8.79
N ILE A 8 10.23 1.96 8.64
CA ILE A 8 8.84 2.36 8.88
C ILE A 8 8.50 2.02 10.35
N PRO A 9 8.16 3.02 11.18
CA PRO A 9 7.69 2.74 12.53
C PRO A 9 6.40 1.91 12.52
N ARG A 10 6.21 1.07 13.55
CA ARG A 10 5.02 0.21 13.68
C ARG A 10 3.70 0.95 13.48
N ASN A 11 3.54 2.07 14.15
CA ASN A 11 2.31 2.86 14.07
C ASN A 11 2.07 3.43 12.67
N SER A 12 3.15 3.74 11.94
CA SER A 12 3.11 4.27 10.59
C SER A 12 2.69 3.22 9.57
N PHE A 13 3.03 1.94 9.77
CA PHE A 13 2.63 0.88 8.86
C PHE A 13 1.12 0.66 8.86
N ASN A 14 0.47 0.66 10.03
CA ASN A 14 -0.98 0.59 10.12
C ASN A 14 -1.67 1.74 9.37
N PHE A 15 -1.09 2.93 9.43
CA PHE A 15 -1.58 4.10 8.71
C PHE A 15 -1.42 3.91 7.18
N ILE A 16 -0.21 3.54 6.72
CA ILE A 16 0.04 3.23 5.29
C ILE A 16 -0.95 2.17 4.79
N SER A 17 -1.14 1.07 5.53
CA SER A 17 -2.05 -0.02 5.14
C SER A 17 -3.48 0.49 4.94
N ARG A 18 -3.97 1.34 5.84
CA ARG A 18 -5.32 1.93 5.72
C ARG A 18 -5.46 2.81 4.48
N ILE A 19 -4.46 3.66 4.20
CA ILE A 19 -4.47 4.52 3.01
C ILE A 19 -4.31 3.68 1.74
N CYS A 20 -3.48 2.65 1.77
CA CYS A 20 -3.30 1.72 0.64
C CYS A 20 -4.61 1.05 0.21
N GLU A 21 -5.51 0.77 1.14
CA GLU A 21 -6.80 0.12 0.87
C GLU A 21 -7.91 1.09 0.42
N GLN A 22 -7.68 2.39 0.37
CA GLN A 22 -8.64 3.35 -0.18
C GLN A 22 -8.73 3.24 -1.71
N LYS A 23 -9.86 3.61 -2.31
CA LYS A 23 -10.02 3.67 -3.78
C LYS A 23 -8.92 4.53 -4.39
N GLU A 24 -8.81 5.75 -3.93
CA GLU A 24 -7.68 6.64 -4.18
C GLU A 24 -6.81 6.68 -2.93
N PRO A 25 -5.52 6.28 -2.98
CA PRO A 25 -4.65 6.25 -1.82
C PRO A 25 -4.10 7.66 -1.53
N ILE A 26 -4.99 8.56 -1.15
CA ILE A 26 -4.75 10.00 -0.99
C ILE A 26 -5.17 10.43 0.42
N ILE A 27 -4.43 11.39 0.98
CA ILE A 27 -4.78 12.09 2.21
C ILE A 27 -4.85 13.59 1.94
N SER A 28 -5.84 14.27 2.50
CA SER A 28 -5.94 15.72 2.49
C SER A 28 -5.00 16.33 3.52
N HIS A 29 -4.46 17.51 3.22
CA HIS A 29 -3.59 18.26 4.13
C HIS A 29 -4.26 18.51 5.50
N SER A 30 -5.54 18.81 5.50
CA SER A 30 -6.36 19.03 6.70
C SER A 30 -6.36 17.84 7.66
N LEU A 31 -6.11 16.62 7.18
CA LEU A 31 -6.07 15.40 7.98
C LEU A 31 -4.67 15.10 8.57
N ILE A 32 -3.62 15.77 8.09
CA ILE A 32 -2.25 15.53 8.56
C ILE A 32 -2.10 15.69 10.09
N PRO A 33 -2.67 16.74 10.73
CA PRO A 33 -2.57 16.89 12.18
C PRO A 33 -3.11 15.69 12.96
N TYR A 34 -4.20 15.06 12.48
CA TYR A 34 -4.77 13.85 13.07
C TYR A 34 -3.86 12.62 12.92
N PHE A 35 -3.04 12.60 11.88
CA PHE A 35 -2.17 11.47 11.56
C PHE A 35 -0.73 11.65 12.07
N ARG A 36 -0.36 12.78 12.67
CA ARG A 36 0.97 13.01 13.25
C ARG A 36 1.36 11.94 14.27
N LYS A 37 0.42 11.55 15.13
CA LYS A 37 0.62 10.46 16.12
C LYS A 37 0.94 9.10 15.48
N HIS A 38 0.64 8.93 14.20
CA HIS A 38 0.95 7.75 13.40
C HIS A 38 2.22 7.92 12.57
N GLY A 39 3.01 8.95 12.81
CA GLY A 39 4.28 9.21 12.13
C GLY A 39 4.12 9.68 10.68
N CYS A 40 3.02 10.38 10.34
CA CYS A 40 2.75 10.87 8.99
C CYS A 40 3.88 11.79 8.49
N ASP A 41 4.36 12.71 9.34
CA ASP A 41 5.45 13.63 8.97
C ASP A 41 6.72 12.85 8.57
N LYS A 42 7.06 11.80 9.35
CA LYS A 42 8.20 10.93 9.04
C LYS A 42 8.02 10.16 7.73
N LEU A 43 6.80 9.71 7.45
CA LEU A 43 6.50 9.04 6.18
C LEU A 43 6.61 9.98 4.98
N MET A 44 6.26 11.26 5.15
CA MET A 44 6.46 12.29 4.13
C MET A 44 7.95 12.53 3.88
N GLU A 45 8.76 12.71 4.92
CA GLU A 45 10.22 12.84 4.81
C GLU A 45 10.85 11.63 4.09
N LEU A 46 10.37 10.44 4.37
CA LEU A 46 10.82 9.19 3.74
C LEU A 46 10.32 9.04 2.29
N GLY A 47 9.45 9.91 1.81
CA GLY A 47 8.92 9.91 0.44
C GLY A 47 7.79 8.90 0.20
N PHE A 48 7.15 8.38 1.27
CA PHE A 48 5.95 7.55 1.11
C PHE A 48 4.75 8.32 0.63
N PHE A 49 4.75 9.63 0.81
CA PHE A 49 3.71 10.51 0.28
C PHE A 49 4.33 11.60 -0.58
N SER A 50 3.76 11.78 -1.75
CA SER A 50 4.09 12.89 -2.66
C SER A 50 2.91 13.85 -2.76
N GLN A 51 3.18 15.13 -2.72
CA GLN A 51 2.15 16.15 -2.94
C GLN A 51 1.59 16.00 -4.35
N ILE A 52 0.25 16.07 -4.46
CA ILE A 52 -0.45 16.15 -5.73
C ILE A 52 -0.67 17.63 -6.02
N GLU A 53 -0.21 18.05 -7.18
CA GLU A 53 -0.54 19.38 -7.68
C GLU A 53 -1.97 19.40 -8.20
N ASN A 54 -2.71 20.47 -7.87
CA ASN A 54 -4.06 20.75 -8.36
C ASN A 54 -5.18 19.79 -7.91
N SER A 55 -5.41 19.69 -6.61
CA SER A 55 -6.69 19.17 -6.16
C SER A 55 -7.81 20.10 -6.63
N LYS A 56 -8.76 19.57 -7.40
CA LYS A 56 -9.97 20.29 -7.85
C LYS A 56 -11.12 20.19 -6.84
N THR A 57 -10.93 19.43 -5.77
CA THR A 57 -11.97 19.20 -4.76
C THR A 57 -11.44 19.50 -3.36
N PHE A 58 -12.30 20.00 -2.52
CA PHE A 58 -12.07 20.29 -1.12
C PHE A 58 -13.25 19.74 -0.31
N SER A 59 -12.99 19.05 0.79
CA SER A 59 -14.06 18.66 1.71
C SER A 59 -14.35 19.81 2.65
N ASN A 60 -15.55 20.37 2.57
CA ASN A 60 -16.01 21.49 3.41
C ASN A 60 -16.22 21.05 4.86
N GLN A 61 -16.65 21.98 5.72
CA GLN A 61 -16.88 21.71 7.14
C GLN A 61 -18.04 20.72 7.38
N ASP A 62 -18.97 20.62 6.44
CA ASP A 62 -20.10 19.70 6.48
C ASP A 62 -19.74 18.30 5.98
N GLY A 63 -18.52 18.13 5.46
CA GLY A 63 -18.00 16.87 4.94
C GLY A 63 -18.31 16.64 3.46
N ASP A 64 -18.89 17.62 2.77
CA ASP A 64 -19.18 17.54 1.34
C ASP A 64 -17.95 17.85 0.51
N ASP A 65 -17.74 17.09 -0.57
CA ASP A 65 -16.72 17.38 -1.56
C ASP A 65 -17.20 18.45 -2.54
N VAL A 66 -16.61 19.64 -2.45
CA VAL A 66 -16.95 20.79 -3.28
C VAL A 66 -15.84 21.07 -4.31
N LEU A 67 -16.23 21.61 -5.46
CA LEU A 67 -15.27 22.03 -6.47
C LEU A 67 -14.56 23.30 -6.02
N VAL A 68 -13.24 23.29 -6.13
CA VAL A 68 -12.39 24.44 -5.87
C VAL A 68 -12.31 25.31 -7.11
N HIS A 69 -12.59 26.58 -6.94
CA HIS A 69 -12.44 27.61 -7.95
C HIS A 69 -11.27 28.54 -7.59
N PHE A 70 -10.67 29.11 -8.62
CA PHE A 70 -9.63 30.12 -8.48
C PHE A 70 -10.18 31.46 -8.99
N ASN A 71 -10.20 32.45 -8.13
CA ASN A 71 -10.71 33.77 -8.45
C ASN A 71 -9.82 34.84 -7.81
N ASN A 72 -9.27 35.76 -8.63
CA ASN A 72 -8.42 36.88 -8.19
C ASN A 72 -7.34 36.46 -7.17
N ASP A 73 -6.50 35.48 -7.52
CA ASP A 73 -5.43 34.93 -6.68
C ASP A 73 -5.90 34.21 -5.39
N ASN A 74 -7.19 33.99 -5.22
CA ASN A 74 -7.76 33.28 -4.07
C ASN A 74 -8.36 31.93 -4.49
N PHE A 75 -8.21 30.95 -3.62
CA PHE A 75 -8.88 29.66 -3.72
C PHE A 75 -10.15 29.69 -2.89
N GLY A 76 -11.21 29.09 -3.40
CA GLY A 76 -12.48 29.01 -2.68
C GLY A 76 -13.49 28.12 -3.39
N TYR A 77 -14.67 28.04 -2.84
CA TYR A 77 -15.81 27.34 -3.41
C TYR A 77 -17.09 28.14 -3.22
N TYR A 78 -18.09 27.83 -4.02
CA TYR A 78 -19.43 28.39 -3.87
C TYR A 78 -20.33 27.41 -3.11
N GLN A 79 -20.99 27.92 -2.06
CA GLN A 79 -22.05 27.21 -1.36
C GLN A 79 -23.24 28.16 -1.24
N ASN A 80 -24.39 27.74 -1.74
CA ASN A 80 -25.59 28.59 -1.79
C ASN A 80 -25.35 29.98 -2.43
N GLN A 81 -24.57 30.02 -3.51
CA GLN A 81 -24.15 31.22 -4.23
C GLN A 81 -23.24 32.18 -3.44
N VAL A 82 -22.80 31.81 -2.27
CA VAL A 82 -21.83 32.56 -1.46
C VAL A 82 -20.45 32.00 -1.69
N TRP A 83 -19.47 32.90 -1.90
CA TRP A 83 -18.07 32.56 -2.02
C TRP A 83 -17.45 32.29 -0.66
N HIS A 84 -16.86 31.13 -0.48
CA HIS A 84 -16.11 30.74 0.70
C HIS A 84 -14.64 30.62 0.33
N GLN A 85 -13.83 31.54 0.81
CA GLN A 85 -12.38 31.51 0.61
C GLN A 85 -11.77 30.40 1.47
N ILE A 86 -10.80 29.67 0.90
CA ILE A 86 -10.04 28.63 1.60
C ILE A 86 -8.55 28.88 1.52
N ASP A 87 -7.82 28.43 2.54
CA ASP A 87 -6.36 28.47 2.48
C ASP A 87 -5.86 27.54 1.38
N ARG A 88 -4.91 28.01 0.59
CA ARG A 88 -4.23 27.21 -0.44
C ARG A 88 -3.66 25.91 0.11
N ASN A 89 -3.23 25.86 1.37
CA ASN A 89 -2.74 24.65 1.99
C ASN A 89 -3.85 23.62 2.23
N SER A 90 -5.09 24.08 2.46
CA SER A 90 -6.21 23.17 2.71
C SER A 90 -6.55 22.28 1.53
N ILE A 91 -6.24 22.72 0.30
CA ILE A 91 -6.48 21.95 -0.93
C ILE A 91 -5.33 21.01 -1.29
N LYS A 92 -4.21 21.07 -0.58
CA LYS A 92 -3.12 20.14 -0.81
C LYS A 92 -3.54 18.73 -0.47
N GLN A 93 -3.17 17.83 -1.34
CA GLN A 93 -3.36 16.40 -1.16
C GLN A 93 -2.04 15.67 -1.33
N TYR A 94 -1.94 14.51 -0.72
CA TYR A 94 -0.74 13.69 -0.77
C TYR A 94 -1.11 12.28 -1.16
N ARG A 95 -0.48 11.77 -2.21
CA ARG A 95 -0.69 10.41 -2.70
C ARG A 95 0.35 9.45 -2.13
N LEU A 96 -0.10 8.31 -1.67
CA LEU A 96 0.77 7.23 -1.23
C LEU A 96 1.58 6.69 -2.42
N ASN A 97 2.88 6.62 -2.26
CA ASN A 97 3.79 6.00 -3.22
C ASN A 97 3.81 4.47 -3.03
N ILE A 98 2.89 3.79 -3.71
CA ILE A 98 2.76 2.34 -3.63
C ILE A 98 4.01 1.62 -4.14
N LYS A 99 4.68 2.16 -5.16
CA LYS A 99 5.94 1.58 -5.66
C LYS A 99 7.03 1.59 -4.60
N LEU A 100 7.12 2.65 -3.80
CA LEU A 100 8.07 2.70 -2.68
C LEU A 100 7.70 1.71 -1.58
N LEU A 101 6.41 1.53 -1.28
CA LEU A 101 5.95 0.52 -0.33
C LEU A 101 6.33 -0.89 -0.79
N ILE A 102 6.07 -1.21 -2.06
CA ILE A 102 6.46 -2.49 -2.67
C ILE A 102 7.97 -2.69 -2.59
N LEU A 103 8.75 -1.66 -2.90
CA LEU A 103 10.21 -1.72 -2.84
C LEU A 103 10.72 -2.00 -1.42
N VAL A 104 10.12 -1.42 -0.40
CA VAL A 104 10.48 -1.68 1.01
C VAL A 104 10.14 -3.12 1.39
N ILE A 105 8.97 -3.62 1.01
CA ILE A 105 8.57 -5.02 1.21
C ILE A 105 9.54 -5.97 0.51
N ALA A 106 9.84 -5.72 -0.77
CA ALA A 106 10.76 -6.56 -1.55
C ALA A 106 12.15 -6.64 -0.91
N ARG A 107 12.68 -5.49 -0.45
CA ARG A 107 13.99 -5.44 0.21
C ARG A 107 14.04 -6.21 1.52
N ASP A 108 12.99 -6.08 2.33
CA ASP A 108 12.91 -6.81 3.59
C ASP A 108 12.82 -8.33 3.36
N LEU A 109 12.25 -8.73 2.24
CA LEU A 109 12.23 -10.12 1.75
C LEU A 109 13.52 -10.53 1.01
N GLU A 110 14.51 -9.62 0.88
CA GLU A 110 15.75 -9.85 0.10
C GLU A 110 15.49 -10.17 -1.38
N ILE A 111 14.43 -9.58 -1.93
CA ILE A 111 14.08 -9.67 -3.34
C ILE A 111 14.66 -8.44 -4.06
N PHE A 112 15.54 -8.67 -5.04
CA PHE A 112 16.27 -7.62 -5.77
C PHE A 112 15.87 -7.57 -7.26
N SER A 113 14.63 -7.85 -7.58
CA SER A 113 14.08 -7.76 -8.93
C SER A 113 13.18 -6.53 -9.08
N ASP A 114 13.01 -6.08 -10.31
CA ASP A 114 12.02 -5.05 -10.61
C ASP A 114 10.60 -5.58 -10.43
N SER A 115 9.73 -4.74 -9.90
CA SER A 115 8.32 -5.07 -9.77
C SER A 115 7.58 -4.83 -11.09
N GLU A 116 6.72 -5.77 -11.45
CA GLU A 116 5.84 -5.70 -12.63
C GLU A 116 4.39 -5.44 -12.19
N GLU A 117 3.76 -4.39 -12.70
CA GLU A 117 2.34 -4.13 -12.47
C GLU A 117 1.49 -5.00 -13.39
N ILE A 118 0.71 -5.92 -12.84
CA ILE A 118 -0.12 -6.88 -13.58
C ILE A 118 -1.55 -6.37 -13.74
N VAL A 119 -2.16 -5.90 -12.66
CA VAL A 119 -3.46 -5.23 -12.68
C VAL A 119 -3.27 -3.80 -12.22
N LYS A 120 -3.56 -2.86 -13.09
CA LYS A 120 -3.31 -1.43 -12.88
C LYS A 120 -3.79 -0.97 -11.51
N ASN A 121 -2.87 -0.41 -10.71
CA ASN A 121 -3.08 0.11 -9.35
C ASN A 121 -3.54 -0.91 -8.30
N HIS A 122 -3.55 -2.22 -8.59
CA HIS A 122 -4.11 -3.22 -7.67
C HIS A 122 -3.23 -4.44 -7.43
N PHE A 123 -2.46 -4.87 -8.42
CA PHE A 123 -1.72 -6.12 -8.33
C PHE A 123 -0.36 -6.05 -9.02
N TRP A 124 0.68 -6.43 -8.29
CA TRP A 124 2.08 -6.40 -8.76
C TRP A 124 2.77 -7.72 -8.46
N LYS A 125 3.60 -8.18 -9.39
CA LYS A 125 4.63 -9.17 -9.09
C LYS A 125 5.83 -8.44 -8.49
N ILE A 126 6.25 -8.83 -7.29
CA ILE A 126 7.40 -8.21 -6.61
C ILE A 126 8.71 -8.90 -7.05
N GLY A 127 8.64 -10.19 -7.31
CA GLY A 127 9.78 -11.05 -7.66
C GLY A 127 9.55 -12.49 -7.24
N SER A 128 10.60 -13.18 -6.85
CA SER A 128 10.51 -14.58 -6.44
C SER A 128 11.42 -14.86 -5.24
N LEU A 129 10.98 -15.73 -4.35
CA LEU A 129 11.84 -16.32 -3.32
C LEU A 129 12.78 -17.37 -3.92
N THR A 130 13.75 -17.83 -3.11
CA THR A 130 14.82 -18.78 -3.49
C THR A 130 14.32 -20.05 -4.18
N ALA A 131 13.12 -20.51 -3.93
CA ALA A 131 12.53 -21.69 -4.56
C ALA A 131 11.76 -21.37 -5.87
N LYS A 132 12.04 -20.25 -6.51
CA LYS A 132 11.31 -19.74 -7.69
C LYS A 132 9.81 -19.53 -7.45
N ILE A 133 9.40 -19.40 -6.19
CA ILE A 133 8.01 -19.12 -5.83
C ILE A 133 7.77 -17.63 -6.03
N PRO A 134 6.88 -17.22 -6.95
CA PRO A 134 6.59 -15.82 -7.19
C PRO A 134 5.89 -15.20 -5.98
N ILE A 135 6.28 -13.97 -5.69
CA ILE A 135 5.67 -13.13 -4.66
C ILE A 135 4.96 -11.98 -5.36
N PHE A 136 3.73 -11.78 -4.94
CA PHE A 136 2.87 -10.71 -5.42
C PHE A 136 2.46 -9.79 -4.28
N PHE A 137 2.10 -8.57 -4.65
CA PHE A 137 1.46 -7.62 -3.75
C PHE A 137 0.10 -7.23 -4.31
N ALA A 138 -0.94 -7.29 -3.47
CA ALA A 138 -2.29 -6.91 -3.85
C ALA A 138 -2.88 -5.92 -2.85
N ARG A 139 -3.60 -4.90 -3.36
CA ARG A 139 -4.40 -3.99 -2.54
C ARG A 139 -5.87 -4.08 -2.91
N ARG A 140 -6.74 -3.78 -1.93
CA ARG A 140 -8.20 -3.80 -2.09
C ARG A 140 -8.77 -5.15 -2.54
N ILE A 141 -8.07 -6.22 -2.23
CA ILE A 141 -8.41 -7.57 -2.69
C ILE A 141 -9.77 -8.07 -2.16
N TYR A 142 -10.31 -7.44 -1.12
CA TYR A 142 -11.63 -7.75 -0.58
C TYR A 142 -12.80 -7.23 -1.44
N HIS A 143 -12.54 -6.42 -2.46
CA HIS A 143 -13.53 -6.03 -3.45
C HIS A 143 -13.63 -7.11 -4.53
N SER A 144 -14.84 -7.64 -4.75
CA SER A 144 -15.06 -8.78 -5.65
C SER A 144 -14.62 -8.51 -7.10
N ASP A 145 -14.82 -7.30 -7.59
CA ASP A 145 -14.38 -6.88 -8.92
C ASP A 145 -12.85 -6.90 -9.07
N ILE A 146 -12.13 -6.48 -8.04
CA ILE A 146 -10.66 -6.49 -8.02
C ILE A 146 -10.15 -7.92 -7.86
N PHE A 147 -10.75 -8.68 -6.94
CA PHE A 147 -10.42 -10.08 -6.75
C PHE A 147 -10.53 -10.87 -8.05
N ASN A 148 -11.67 -10.78 -8.73
CA ASN A 148 -11.92 -11.49 -9.99
C ASN A 148 -10.90 -11.12 -11.09
N ARG A 149 -10.52 -9.85 -11.18
CA ARG A 149 -9.49 -9.41 -12.14
C ARG A 149 -8.11 -9.97 -11.82
N ILE A 150 -7.77 -10.08 -10.53
CA ILE A 150 -6.51 -10.68 -10.08
C ILE A 150 -6.52 -12.17 -10.37
N ASP A 151 -7.58 -12.89 -9.99
CA ASP A 151 -7.71 -14.33 -10.23
C ASP A 151 -7.63 -14.68 -11.71
N GLN A 152 -8.34 -13.94 -12.56
CA GLN A 152 -8.26 -14.09 -14.01
C GLN A 152 -6.83 -13.83 -14.53
N SER A 153 -6.14 -12.82 -13.98
CA SER A 153 -4.77 -12.50 -14.39
C SER A 153 -3.77 -13.58 -13.99
N LEU A 154 -4.00 -14.26 -12.88
CA LEU A 154 -3.19 -15.40 -12.44
C LEU A 154 -3.46 -16.64 -13.30
N SER A 155 -4.73 -16.96 -13.55
CA SER A 155 -5.15 -18.11 -14.37
C SER A 155 -4.63 -18.04 -15.82
N ASN A 156 -4.50 -16.84 -16.37
CA ASN A 156 -3.99 -16.61 -17.72
C ASN A 156 -2.45 -16.72 -17.83
N ARG A 157 -1.73 -16.84 -16.72
CA ARG A 157 -0.27 -16.96 -16.71
C ARG A 157 0.17 -18.41 -16.68
N SER A 158 0.54 -18.95 -17.84
CA SER A 158 1.08 -20.30 -17.93
C SER A 158 2.36 -20.47 -17.07
N GLY A 159 2.41 -21.57 -16.30
CA GLY A 159 3.59 -21.95 -15.52
C GLY A 159 3.69 -21.35 -14.11
N ILE A 160 2.69 -20.59 -13.65
CA ILE A 160 2.64 -20.08 -12.27
C ILE A 160 1.49 -20.76 -11.53
N ASN A 161 1.69 -22.00 -11.12
CA ASN A 161 0.67 -22.79 -10.43
C ASN A 161 0.72 -22.61 -8.90
N ARG A 162 1.63 -21.81 -8.37
CA ARG A 162 1.79 -21.57 -6.94
C ARG A 162 2.51 -20.25 -6.70
N GLY A 163 1.99 -19.44 -5.78
CA GLY A 163 2.62 -18.19 -5.41
C GLY A 163 2.14 -17.70 -4.05
N LEU A 164 2.78 -16.65 -3.55
CA LEU A 164 2.38 -15.94 -2.35
C LEU A 164 1.88 -14.55 -2.73
N ILE A 165 0.66 -14.21 -2.30
CA ILE A 165 0.08 -12.89 -2.47
C ILE A 165 0.08 -12.20 -1.11
N LEU A 166 0.81 -11.11 -1.00
CA LEU A 166 0.84 -10.24 0.16
C LEU A 166 -0.21 -9.14 -0.01
N THR A 167 -0.95 -8.83 1.05
CA THR A 167 -1.93 -7.75 1.04
C THR A 167 -1.83 -6.86 2.27
N THR A 168 -2.20 -5.59 2.13
CA THR A 168 -2.34 -4.65 3.25
C THR A 168 -3.67 -4.79 3.99
N SER A 169 -4.62 -5.53 3.45
CA SER A 169 -5.90 -5.83 4.13
C SER A 169 -5.67 -6.58 5.42
N LYS A 170 -6.31 -6.12 6.51
CA LYS A 170 -6.16 -6.73 7.84
C LYS A 170 -6.85 -8.08 7.99
N LYS A 171 -7.89 -8.33 7.20
CA LYS A 171 -8.63 -9.59 7.18
C LYS A 171 -8.86 -9.99 5.73
N VAL A 172 -8.34 -11.13 5.37
CA VAL A 172 -8.78 -11.84 4.18
C VAL A 172 -10.10 -12.51 4.57
N GLN A 173 -11.18 -12.20 3.89
CA GLN A 173 -12.48 -12.82 4.17
C GLN A 173 -12.39 -14.33 3.91
N ASN A 174 -12.96 -15.12 4.83
CA ASN A 174 -13.15 -16.55 4.59
C ASN A 174 -14.00 -16.71 3.33
N GLY A 175 -13.49 -17.42 2.33
CA GLY A 175 -14.19 -17.64 1.06
C GLY A 175 -13.48 -17.07 -0.18
N PHE A 176 -12.47 -16.22 -0.02
CA PHE A 176 -11.61 -15.86 -1.12
C PHE A 176 -10.53 -16.93 -1.31
N SER A 177 -10.70 -17.78 -2.30
CA SER A 177 -9.68 -18.73 -2.75
C SER A 177 -9.42 -18.49 -4.23
N PHE A 178 -8.14 -18.42 -4.59
CA PHE A 178 -7.76 -18.33 -5.99
C PHE A 178 -7.89 -19.69 -6.67
N ALA A 179 -8.25 -19.69 -7.96
CA ALA A 179 -8.36 -20.91 -8.77
C ALA A 179 -7.05 -21.71 -8.80
N GLU A 180 -5.91 -21.00 -8.75
CA GLU A 180 -4.59 -21.60 -8.63
C GLU A 180 -4.17 -21.69 -7.15
N ASN A 181 -3.21 -22.56 -6.84
CA ASN A 181 -2.71 -22.78 -5.46
C ASN A 181 -1.91 -21.58 -4.90
N HIS A 182 -2.43 -20.36 -5.07
CA HIS A 182 -1.85 -19.17 -4.51
C HIS A 182 -2.31 -18.96 -3.06
N LYS A 183 -1.36 -18.66 -2.18
CA LYS A 183 -1.66 -18.31 -0.79
C LYS A 183 -1.76 -16.82 -0.63
N LEU A 184 -2.81 -16.38 0.03
CA LEU A 184 -3.04 -14.98 0.38
C LEU A 184 -2.74 -14.76 1.85
N ILE A 185 -1.83 -13.82 2.16
CA ILE A 185 -1.43 -13.51 3.54
C ILE A 185 -1.44 -12.00 3.73
N SER A 186 -2.05 -11.56 4.84
CA SER A 186 -1.94 -10.17 5.25
C SER A 186 -0.53 -9.85 5.71
N ILE A 187 0.04 -8.76 5.23
CA ILE A 187 1.35 -8.28 5.71
C ILE A 187 1.29 -8.02 7.22
N ASN A 188 0.14 -7.59 7.75
CA ASN A 188 -0.02 -7.39 9.18
C ASN A 188 0.19 -8.67 10.01
N ASP A 189 -0.09 -9.84 9.44
CA ASP A 189 0.10 -11.14 10.10
C ASP A 189 1.56 -11.62 10.02
N LEU A 190 2.35 -11.01 9.14
CA LEU A 190 3.76 -11.32 8.92
C LEU A 190 4.70 -10.40 9.68
N LEU A 191 4.17 -9.31 10.27
CA LEU A 191 5.01 -8.33 10.91
C LEU A 191 5.56 -8.82 12.23
N SER A 192 6.87 -8.90 12.31
CA SER A 192 7.61 -8.85 13.55
C SER A 192 8.21 -7.46 13.76
N PHE A 193 8.46 -7.11 14.99
CA PHE A 193 8.97 -5.79 15.35
C PHE A 193 10.17 -5.94 16.30
N ASP A 194 11.34 -5.97 15.68
CA ASP A 194 12.58 -5.81 16.41
C ASP A 194 12.92 -4.33 16.51
N ASN A 195 13.19 -3.84 17.73
CA ASN A 195 13.64 -2.47 17.99
C ASN A 195 12.81 -1.36 17.35
N LYS A 196 11.48 -1.48 17.30
CA LYS A 196 10.52 -0.52 16.72
C LYS A 196 10.48 -0.46 15.18
N ASN A 197 11.22 -1.29 14.47
CA ASN A 197 11.26 -1.28 13.02
C ASN A 197 10.36 -2.36 12.41
N PHE A 198 9.87 -2.04 11.20
CA PHE A 198 9.13 -2.96 10.36
C PHE A 198 10.06 -4.08 9.88
N HIS A 199 9.66 -5.32 10.13
CA HIS A 199 10.34 -6.50 9.61
C HIS A 199 9.32 -7.60 9.29
N ILE A 200 9.48 -8.26 8.14
CA ILE A 200 8.63 -9.37 7.71
C ILE A 200 9.23 -10.68 8.22
N ASP A 201 8.44 -11.43 8.99
CA ASP A 201 8.87 -12.75 9.48
C ASP A 201 8.88 -13.79 8.36
N LYS A 202 10.06 -14.04 7.82
CA LYS A 202 10.29 -15.05 6.78
C LYS A 202 9.95 -16.47 7.23
N LYS A 203 9.96 -16.78 8.54
CA LYS A 203 9.60 -18.10 9.05
C LYS A 203 8.13 -18.38 8.81
N ILE A 204 7.26 -17.38 9.02
CA ILE A 204 5.83 -17.50 8.74
C ILE A 204 5.59 -17.73 7.25
N ILE A 205 6.31 -17.01 6.39
CA ILE A 205 6.24 -17.20 4.94
C ILE A 205 6.66 -18.62 4.55
N ASN A 206 7.81 -19.08 5.03
CA ASN A 206 8.33 -20.41 4.71
C ASN A 206 7.37 -21.51 5.18
N SER A 207 6.84 -21.41 6.41
CA SER A 207 5.87 -22.37 6.92
C SER A 207 4.58 -22.36 6.10
N SER A 208 4.10 -21.19 5.71
CA SER A 208 2.89 -21.04 4.87
C SER A 208 3.05 -21.66 3.50
N LEU A 209 4.26 -21.64 2.95
CA LEU A 209 4.59 -22.22 1.65
C LEU A 209 4.99 -23.69 1.75
N GLY A 210 5.07 -24.26 2.96
CA GLY A 210 5.56 -25.63 3.18
C GLY A 210 7.04 -25.79 2.78
N ILE A 211 7.82 -24.71 2.86
CA ILE A 211 9.26 -24.75 2.67
C ILE A 211 9.87 -25.14 4.01
N SER A 212 10.26 -26.42 4.15
CA SER A 212 11.03 -26.85 5.31
C SER A 212 12.37 -26.12 5.31
N ASN A 213 12.73 -25.50 6.43
CA ASN A 213 14.09 -25.03 6.65
C ASN A 213 14.99 -26.28 6.70
N ALA A 214 15.55 -26.68 5.56
CA ALA A 214 16.66 -27.61 5.56
C ALA A 214 17.73 -26.95 6.42
N LYS A 215 17.98 -27.50 7.61
CA LYS A 215 19.12 -27.13 8.44
C LYS A 215 20.34 -27.26 7.54
N SER A 216 21.03 -26.15 7.31
CA SER A 216 22.41 -26.17 6.83
C SER A 216 23.25 -26.80 7.95
N GLY A 217 23.23 -28.13 7.98
CA GLY A 217 24.20 -28.92 8.71
C GLY A 217 25.47 -28.95 7.87
N PHE A 218 26.33 -28.00 8.03
CA PHE A 218 27.73 -28.16 7.77
C PHE A 218 28.38 -28.63 9.05
N SER A 219 28.62 -29.90 9.14
CA SER A 219 29.62 -30.49 10.03
C SER A 219 31.00 -30.25 9.44
#